data_960ee7542f7d285aa35013a182c209ef
#
_entry.id   960ee7542f7d285aa35013a182c209ef
#
_cell.length_a   1.000
_cell.length_b   1.000
_cell.length_c   1.000
_cell.angle_alpha   90.00
_cell.angle_beta   90.00
_cell.angle_gamma   90.00
#
_symmetry.space_group_name_H-M   'P 1'
#
loop_
_entity.id
_entity.type
_entity.pdbx_description
1 polymer ?
#
loop_
_entity_poly.entity_id
_entity_poly.type
_entity_poly.pdbx_seq_one_letter_code
_entity_poly.pdbx_strand_id
1 'polypeptide(L)'
;MIFFPAIDLKDGQCVRLLRGDMAQATVFNDDPAAQATAFMHEGSEWLHLVDLNGAFAGRPVNAEAVRGILAAIDIPIQLGGGIRDLETIEMWLDAGVRRVILGTVAVRDPDLVRRACRDHPGRVALGIDAHDGRVAVEGWAETSELEVLELARRFEDAGAAAIIYTDIGRDGAMEGPNV
;
A
#
# COMPACT_ATOMS: atom_id res chain seq x y z
N MET A 1 -15.69 6.24 11.53
CA MET A 1 -15.05 5.50 10.43
C MET A 1 -14.23 6.51 9.65
N ILE A 2 -12.96 6.24 9.40
CA ILE A 2 -12.10 7.11 8.59
C ILE A 2 -12.11 6.58 7.17
N PHE A 3 -12.31 7.46 6.19
CA PHE A 3 -12.20 7.13 4.77
C PHE A 3 -10.79 7.50 4.28
N PHE A 4 -10.17 6.57 3.54
CA PHE A 4 -8.85 6.73 2.95
C PHE A 4 -9.01 6.73 1.42
N PRO A 5 -9.09 7.89 0.75
CA PRO A 5 -9.01 7.89 -0.70
C PRO A 5 -7.66 7.29 -1.13
N ALA A 6 -7.67 6.53 -2.23
CA ALA A 6 -6.49 5.86 -2.74
C ALA A 6 -5.98 6.50 -4.03
N ILE A 7 -4.66 6.60 -4.17
CA ILE A 7 -3.96 6.92 -5.40
C ILE A 7 -3.02 5.77 -5.72
N ASP A 8 -3.27 5.08 -6.81
CA ASP A 8 -2.36 4.12 -7.39
C ASP A 8 -1.44 4.83 -8.37
N LEU A 9 -0.12 4.70 -8.16
CA LEU A 9 0.90 5.33 -8.98
C LEU A 9 1.49 4.32 -9.98
N LYS A 10 1.40 4.64 -11.26
CA LYS A 10 2.03 3.89 -12.34
C LYS A 10 2.67 4.87 -13.32
N ASP A 11 3.98 4.70 -13.56
CA ASP A 11 4.75 5.53 -14.50
C ASP A 11 4.61 7.04 -14.20
N GLY A 12 4.54 7.41 -12.91
CA GLY A 12 4.39 8.78 -12.44
C GLY A 12 2.97 9.36 -12.48
N GLN A 13 1.96 8.58 -12.88
CA GLN A 13 0.58 9.01 -13.06
C GLN A 13 -0.37 8.32 -12.08
N CYS A 14 -1.55 8.93 -11.84
CA CYS A 14 -2.64 8.33 -11.10
C CYS A 14 -3.43 7.40 -12.01
N VAL A 15 -3.53 6.13 -11.64
CA VAL A 15 -4.24 5.13 -12.44
C VAL A 15 -5.29 4.39 -11.61
N ARG A 16 -6.19 3.71 -12.31
CA ARG A 16 -7.05 2.66 -11.76
C ARG A 16 -6.78 1.38 -12.54
N LEU A 17 -6.60 0.29 -11.83
CA LEU A 17 -6.56 -1.05 -12.41
C LEU A 17 -7.93 -1.72 -12.25
N LEU A 18 -8.24 -2.65 -13.16
CA LEU A 18 -9.33 -3.59 -12.99
C LEU A 18 -8.72 -4.92 -12.51
N ARG A 19 -9.05 -5.32 -11.28
CA ARG A 19 -8.54 -6.56 -10.65
C ARG A 19 -7.02 -6.69 -10.72
N GLY A 20 -6.31 -5.55 -10.57
CA GLY A 20 -4.85 -5.50 -10.59
C GLY A 20 -4.17 -5.67 -11.94
N ASP A 21 -4.92 -5.74 -13.05
CA ASP A 21 -4.32 -5.91 -14.39
C ASP A 21 -3.61 -4.65 -14.85
N MET A 22 -2.27 -4.67 -14.80
CA MET A 22 -1.40 -3.56 -15.23
C MET A 22 -1.57 -3.20 -16.71
N ALA A 23 -2.03 -4.13 -17.56
CA ALA A 23 -2.26 -3.86 -18.97
C ALA A 23 -3.58 -3.11 -19.21
N GLN A 24 -4.49 -3.15 -18.23
CA GLN A 24 -5.79 -2.46 -18.26
C GLN A 24 -5.81 -1.22 -17.37
N ALA A 25 -4.65 -0.57 -17.18
CA ALA A 25 -4.56 0.66 -16.42
C ALA A 25 -5.28 1.81 -17.15
N THR A 26 -6.19 2.47 -16.44
CA THR A 26 -6.81 3.72 -16.91
C THR A 26 -6.17 4.88 -16.17
N VAL A 27 -5.52 5.79 -16.90
CA VAL A 27 -5.01 7.05 -16.33
C VAL A 27 -6.18 8.02 -16.17
N PHE A 28 -6.35 8.57 -14.97
CA PHE A 28 -7.38 9.58 -14.72
C PHE A 28 -6.82 10.92 -14.24
N ASN A 29 -5.54 10.95 -13.87
CA ASN A 29 -4.82 12.20 -13.61
C ASN A 29 -3.32 12.00 -13.86
N ASP A 30 -2.69 12.93 -14.57
CA ASP A 30 -1.26 12.93 -14.85
C ASP A 30 -0.44 13.73 -13.82
N ASP A 31 -1.12 14.39 -12.87
CA ASP A 31 -0.51 15.13 -11.76
C ASP A 31 -0.95 14.54 -10.40
N PRO A 32 -0.17 13.62 -9.82
CA PRO A 32 -0.49 13.01 -8.53
C PRO A 32 -0.55 14.01 -7.37
N ALA A 33 0.24 15.08 -7.39
CA ALA A 33 0.22 16.10 -6.35
C ALA A 33 -1.08 16.93 -6.39
N ALA A 34 -1.54 17.28 -7.58
CA ALA A 34 -2.82 17.94 -7.76
C ALA A 34 -3.99 17.05 -7.33
N GLN A 35 -3.94 15.74 -7.63
CA GLN A 35 -4.96 14.81 -7.20
C GLN A 35 -5.01 14.67 -5.67
N ALA A 36 -3.86 14.56 -5.02
CA ALA A 36 -3.76 14.49 -3.57
C ALA A 36 -4.30 15.77 -2.90
N THR A 37 -3.98 16.92 -3.46
CA THR A 37 -4.48 18.23 -3.00
C THR A 37 -6.01 18.33 -3.14
N ALA A 38 -6.59 17.81 -4.22
CA ALA A 38 -8.03 17.76 -4.40
C ALA A 38 -8.71 16.93 -3.29
N PHE A 39 -8.20 15.74 -2.99
CA PHE A 39 -8.72 14.89 -1.90
C PHE A 39 -8.61 15.57 -0.52
N MET A 40 -7.49 16.25 -0.25
CA MET A 40 -7.33 17.01 0.99
C MET A 40 -8.37 18.14 1.10
N HIS A 41 -8.61 18.91 0.03
CA HIS A 41 -9.60 19.98 0.00
C HIS A 41 -11.05 19.48 0.10
N GLU A 42 -11.31 18.24 -0.33
CA GLU A 42 -12.61 17.56 -0.14
C GLU A 42 -12.81 17.04 1.29
N GLY A 43 -11.84 17.27 2.18
CA GLY A 43 -11.94 16.95 3.61
C GLY A 43 -11.43 15.57 4.00
N SER A 44 -10.62 14.93 3.17
CA SER A 44 -9.95 13.67 3.52
C SER A 44 -8.98 13.87 4.67
N GLU A 45 -9.01 12.96 5.66
CA GLU A 45 -8.15 12.99 6.84
C GLU A 45 -6.85 12.19 6.65
N TRP A 46 -6.83 11.30 5.67
CA TRP A 46 -5.71 10.43 5.31
C TRP A 46 -5.67 10.20 3.81
N LEU A 47 -4.49 9.86 3.30
CA LEU A 47 -4.31 9.39 1.92
C LEU A 47 -3.64 8.01 1.91
N HIS A 48 -4.15 7.11 1.05
CA HIS A 48 -3.55 5.82 0.76
C HIS A 48 -2.83 5.89 -0.59
N LEU A 49 -1.54 5.56 -0.61
CA LEU A 49 -0.73 5.53 -1.84
C LEU A 49 -0.20 4.12 -2.10
N VAL A 50 -0.20 3.72 -3.36
CA VAL A 50 0.44 2.49 -3.81
C VAL A 50 1.39 2.78 -4.98
N ASP A 51 2.67 2.46 -4.82
CA ASP A 51 3.63 2.42 -5.93
C ASP A 51 3.47 1.09 -6.68
N LEU A 52 2.63 1.05 -7.71
CA LEU A 52 2.35 -0.17 -8.47
C LEU A 52 3.60 -0.72 -9.17
N ASN A 53 4.39 0.15 -9.81
CA ASN A 53 5.65 -0.29 -10.42
C ASN A 53 6.60 -0.85 -9.35
N GLY A 54 6.65 -0.22 -8.18
CA GLY A 54 7.45 -0.66 -7.05
C GLY A 54 7.01 -2.02 -6.51
N ALA A 55 5.71 -2.30 -6.46
CA ALA A 55 5.18 -3.59 -6.01
C ALA A 55 5.75 -4.77 -6.82
N PHE A 56 5.88 -4.61 -8.14
CA PHE A 56 6.51 -5.60 -9.03
C PHE A 56 8.04 -5.57 -8.95
N ALA A 57 8.64 -4.37 -8.94
CA ALA A 57 10.10 -4.22 -8.94
C ALA A 57 10.78 -4.59 -7.60
N GLY A 58 10.01 -4.66 -6.50
CA GLY A 58 10.52 -4.89 -5.15
C GLY A 58 11.35 -3.76 -4.57
N ARG A 59 11.21 -2.56 -5.13
CA ARG A 59 11.89 -1.32 -4.72
C ARG A 59 11.08 -0.11 -5.14
N PRO A 60 11.27 1.07 -4.53
CA PRO A 60 10.60 2.29 -4.96
C PRO A 60 10.88 2.64 -6.43
N VAL A 61 9.83 2.90 -7.20
CA VAL A 61 9.92 3.32 -8.62
C VAL A 61 9.31 4.71 -8.81
N ASN A 62 8.15 4.98 -8.20
CA ASN A 62 7.47 6.27 -8.31
C ASN A 62 7.87 7.25 -7.18
N ALA A 63 9.12 7.19 -6.71
CA ALA A 63 9.60 7.98 -5.57
C ALA A 63 9.48 9.50 -5.77
N GLU A 64 9.62 9.99 -7.00
CA GLU A 64 9.47 11.42 -7.31
C GLU A 64 8.01 11.86 -7.13
N ALA A 65 7.05 11.09 -7.65
CA ALA A 65 5.63 11.38 -7.48
C ALA A 65 5.21 11.35 -5.99
N VAL A 66 5.69 10.36 -5.23
CA VAL A 66 5.42 10.29 -3.77
C VAL A 66 5.95 11.51 -3.05
N ARG A 67 7.20 11.95 -3.34
CA ARG A 67 7.76 13.18 -2.75
C ARG A 67 6.99 14.43 -3.16
N GLY A 68 6.53 14.50 -4.41
CA GLY A 68 5.67 15.59 -4.89
C GLY A 68 4.36 15.67 -4.10
N ILE A 69 3.71 14.54 -3.83
CA ILE A 69 2.51 14.47 -3.00
C ILE A 69 2.82 14.92 -1.56
N LEU A 70 3.90 14.39 -0.94
CA LEU A 70 4.30 14.76 0.42
C LEU A 70 4.56 16.27 0.58
N ALA A 71 5.04 16.92 -0.46
CA ALA A 71 5.28 18.37 -0.47
C ALA A 71 4.00 19.20 -0.68
N ALA A 72 2.95 18.60 -1.25
CA ALA A 72 1.72 19.31 -1.63
C ALA A 72 0.61 19.27 -0.58
N ILE A 73 0.62 18.27 0.32
CA ILE A 73 -0.44 18.07 1.31
C ILE A 73 0.13 17.91 2.72
N ASP A 74 -0.67 18.25 3.73
CA ASP A 74 -0.34 18.15 5.15
C ASP A 74 -1.10 17.02 5.88
N ILE A 75 -2.03 16.33 5.21
CA ILE A 75 -2.69 15.16 5.76
C ILE A 75 -1.77 13.95 5.74
N PRO A 76 -1.90 13.04 6.74
CA PRO A 76 -1.03 11.86 6.83
C PRO A 76 -1.23 10.90 5.65
N ILE A 77 -0.11 10.34 5.20
CA ILE A 77 -0.04 9.39 4.09
C ILE A 77 0.35 8.01 4.60
N GLN A 78 -0.33 6.98 4.11
CA GLN A 78 0.16 5.61 4.17
C GLN A 78 0.57 5.13 2.77
N LEU A 79 1.74 4.49 2.68
CA LEU A 79 2.37 4.10 1.40
C LEU A 79 2.69 2.61 1.37
N GLY A 80 2.24 1.95 0.31
CA GLY A 80 2.62 0.59 -0.06
C GLY A 80 3.29 0.52 -1.44
N GLY A 81 3.78 -0.67 -1.78
CA GLY A 81 4.43 -0.94 -3.07
C GLY A 81 5.97 -0.93 -3.01
N GLY A 82 6.59 -2.11 -3.13
CA GLY A 82 8.03 -2.27 -3.24
C GLY A 82 8.86 -2.09 -1.97
N ILE A 83 8.24 -2.01 -0.79
CA ILE A 83 8.94 -1.84 0.49
C ILE A 83 9.28 -3.23 1.03
N ARG A 84 10.56 -3.64 0.93
CA ARG A 84 11.00 -5.02 1.25
C ARG A 84 12.21 -5.08 2.19
N ASP A 85 12.77 -3.97 2.63
CA ASP A 85 13.93 -3.89 3.54
C ASP A 85 13.79 -2.71 4.51
N LEU A 86 14.60 -2.72 5.58
CA LEU A 86 14.58 -1.70 6.62
C LEU A 86 15.04 -0.33 6.11
N GLU A 87 15.99 -0.29 5.20
CA GLU A 87 16.50 0.96 4.61
C GLU A 87 15.39 1.70 3.85
N THR A 88 14.61 0.97 3.06
CA THR A 88 13.44 1.54 2.35
C THR A 88 12.35 2.01 3.32
N ILE A 89 12.11 1.26 4.42
CA ILE A 89 11.18 1.67 5.47
C ILE A 89 11.63 3.00 6.09
N GLU A 90 12.87 3.07 6.55
CA GLU A 90 13.45 4.27 7.17
C GLU A 90 13.43 5.45 6.20
N MET A 91 13.85 5.24 4.96
CA MET A 91 13.84 6.27 3.91
C MET A 91 12.45 6.91 3.75
N TRP A 92 11.37 6.11 3.70
CA TRP A 92 10.03 6.65 3.55
C TRP A 92 9.50 7.33 4.81
N LEU A 93 9.79 6.76 5.99
CA LEU A 93 9.40 7.36 7.26
C LEU A 93 10.10 8.71 7.49
N ASP A 94 11.37 8.83 7.11
CA ASP A 94 12.16 10.06 7.18
C ASP A 94 11.73 11.09 6.14
N ALA A 95 11.27 10.63 4.96
CA ALA A 95 10.71 11.50 3.92
C ALA A 95 9.36 12.12 4.31
N GLY A 96 8.71 11.64 5.40
CA GLY A 96 7.43 12.18 5.89
C GLY A 96 6.22 11.26 5.72
N VAL A 97 6.39 10.07 5.13
CA VAL A 97 5.30 9.07 5.10
C VAL A 97 4.92 8.72 6.53
N ARG A 98 3.64 8.86 6.88
CA ARG A 98 3.18 8.59 8.25
C ARG A 98 3.19 7.11 8.59
N ARG A 99 2.88 6.25 7.62
CA ARG A 99 2.80 4.79 7.81
C ARG A 99 3.19 4.06 6.53
N VAL A 100 4.09 3.09 6.63
CA VAL A 100 4.43 2.18 5.53
C VAL A 100 3.56 0.93 5.59
N ILE A 101 3.29 0.35 4.41
CA ILE A 101 2.47 -0.86 4.27
C ILE A 101 3.37 -1.97 3.74
N LEU A 102 3.49 -3.05 4.50
CA LEU A 102 4.32 -4.20 4.18
C LEU A 102 3.43 -5.38 3.76
N GLY A 103 3.50 -5.77 2.49
CA GLY A 103 2.76 -6.90 1.93
C GLY A 103 3.67 -8.12 1.73
N THR A 104 4.25 -8.28 0.55
CA THR A 104 5.10 -9.43 0.15
C THR A 104 6.14 -9.81 1.22
N VAL A 105 6.79 -8.83 1.85
CA VAL A 105 7.80 -9.07 2.88
C VAL A 105 7.22 -9.72 4.14
N ALA A 106 5.95 -9.53 4.45
CA ALA A 106 5.31 -10.20 5.58
C ALA A 106 5.23 -11.73 5.40
N VAL A 107 5.20 -12.18 4.15
CA VAL A 107 5.26 -13.60 3.80
C VAL A 107 6.70 -14.10 3.70
N ARG A 108 7.59 -13.31 3.08
CA ARG A 108 8.96 -13.72 2.73
C ARG A 108 9.95 -13.59 3.90
N ASP A 109 9.82 -12.52 4.71
CA ASP A 109 10.68 -12.24 5.88
C ASP A 109 9.85 -11.64 7.03
N PRO A 110 9.10 -12.48 7.77
CA PRO A 110 8.27 -12.04 8.88
C PRO A 110 9.09 -11.43 10.04
N ASP A 111 10.36 -11.78 10.19
CA ASP A 111 11.20 -11.25 11.27
C ASP A 111 11.58 -9.79 11.00
N LEU A 112 11.82 -9.40 9.75
CA LEU A 112 11.99 -8.02 9.33
C LEU A 112 10.76 -7.19 9.71
N VAL A 113 9.55 -7.70 9.42
CA VAL A 113 8.30 -6.99 9.75
C VAL A 113 8.13 -6.82 11.26
N ARG A 114 8.39 -7.86 12.05
CA ARG A 114 8.37 -7.77 13.53
C ARG A 114 9.36 -6.75 14.05
N ARG A 115 10.55 -6.70 13.46
CA ARG A 115 11.57 -5.71 13.78
C ARG A 115 11.08 -4.30 13.43
N ALA A 116 10.58 -4.08 12.21
CA ALA A 116 10.05 -2.79 11.78
C ALA A 116 8.93 -2.28 12.68
N CYS A 117 8.00 -3.16 13.11
CA CYS A 117 6.93 -2.79 14.05
C CYS A 117 7.46 -2.36 15.42
N ARG A 118 8.51 -3.02 15.94
CA ARG A 118 9.13 -2.65 17.22
C ARG A 118 9.90 -1.32 17.14
N ASP A 119 10.65 -1.15 16.04
CA ASP A 119 11.55 0.01 15.87
C ASP A 119 10.73 1.27 15.50
N HIS A 120 9.56 1.10 14.86
CA HIS A 120 8.68 2.18 14.40
C HIS A 120 7.22 2.00 14.88
N PRO A 121 6.94 2.05 16.19
CA PRO A 121 5.62 1.78 16.74
C PRO A 121 4.55 2.73 16.15
N GLY A 122 3.43 2.16 15.69
CA GLY A 122 2.33 2.90 15.10
C GLY A 122 2.56 3.37 13.66
N ARG A 123 3.72 3.04 13.05
CA ARG A 123 4.08 3.48 11.70
C ARG A 123 4.21 2.36 10.67
N VAL A 124 3.87 1.14 11.01
CA VAL A 124 3.91 -0.03 10.12
C VAL A 124 2.53 -0.67 10.06
N ALA A 125 1.98 -0.84 8.88
CA ALA A 125 0.78 -1.63 8.61
C ALA A 125 1.13 -2.87 7.79
N LEU A 126 0.29 -3.90 7.90
CA LEU A 126 0.35 -5.08 7.05
C LEU A 126 -0.62 -4.92 5.89
N GLY A 127 -0.16 -5.14 4.66
CA GLY A 127 -1.01 -5.34 3.49
C GLY A 127 -1.24 -6.84 3.27
N ILE A 128 -2.49 -7.26 3.26
CA ILE A 128 -2.89 -8.63 2.99
C ILE A 128 -3.84 -8.60 1.79
N ASP A 129 -3.28 -8.82 0.62
CA ASP A 129 -4.04 -8.93 -0.60
C ASP A 129 -4.33 -10.40 -0.86
N ALA A 130 -5.55 -10.75 -1.21
CA ALA A 130 -5.95 -12.15 -1.35
C ALA A 130 -6.81 -12.41 -2.58
N HIS A 131 -6.61 -13.58 -3.15
CA HIS A 131 -7.48 -14.17 -4.15
C HIS A 131 -8.03 -15.49 -3.60
N ASP A 132 -9.36 -15.61 -3.53
CA ASP A 132 -10.06 -16.79 -2.99
C ASP A 132 -9.55 -17.23 -1.59
N GLY A 133 -9.27 -16.25 -0.70
CA GLY A 133 -8.81 -16.48 0.68
C GLY A 133 -7.32 -16.82 0.82
N ARG A 134 -6.55 -16.90 -0.27
CA ARG A 134 -5.11 -17.13 -0.28
C ARG A 134 -4.34 -15.85 -0.53
N VAL A 135 -3.27 -15.65 0.22
CA VAL A 135 -2.44 -14.44 0.17
C VAL A 135 -1.69 -14.34 -1.15
N ALA A 136 -1.84 -13.22 -1.85
CA ALA A 136 -1.09 -12.87 -3.03
C ALA A 136 0.15 -12.03 -2.68
N VAL A 137 1.22 -12.19 -3.45
CA VAL A 137 2.50 -11.51 -3.27
C VAL A 137 3.02 -11.01 -4.62
N GLU A 138 4.14 -10.25 -4.61
CA GLU A 138 4.83 -9.74 -5.81
C GLU A 138 3.91 -8.90 -6.73
N GLY A 139 3.11 -7.99 -6.14
CA GLY A 139 2.15 -7.20 -6.92
C GLY A 139 1.03 -8.03 -7.53
N TRP A 140 0.61 -9.08 -6.81
CA TRP A 140 -0.43 -10.06 -7.19
C TRP A 140 -0.01 -11.03 -8.30
N ALA A 141 1.27 -11.05 -8.68
CA ALA A 141 1.79 -11.96 -9.71
C ALA A 141 1.87 -13.41 -9.24
N GLU A 142 1.91 -13.65 -7.94
CA GLU A 142 2.02 -14.97 -7.31
C GLU A 142 0.98 -15.12 -6.20
N THR A 143 0.27 -16.24 -6.16
CA THR A 143 -0.59 -16.61 -5.03
C THR A 143 0.13 -17.65 -4.17
N SER A 144 0.27 -17.36 -2.89
CA SER A 144 0.89 -18.28 -1.94
C SER A 144 -0.10 -19.34 -1.45
N GLU A 145 0.40 -20.39 -0.80
CA GLU A 145 -0.43 -21.38 -0.12
C GLU A 145 -1.00 -20.87 1.24
N LEU A 146 -0.58 -19.68 1.68
CA LEU A 146 -0.90 -19.14 3.00
C LEU A 146 -2.33 -18.54 2.99
N GLU A 147 -3.10 -18.89 3.99
CA GLU A 147 -4.43 -18.31 4.20
C GLU A 147 -4.34 -16.92 4.86
N VAL A 148 -5.28 -16.03 4.52
CA VAL A 148 -5.39 -14.67 5.07
C VAL A 148 -5.37 -14.64 6.59
N LEU A 149 -6.21 -15.48 7.23
CA LEU A 149 -6.32 -15.51 8.69
C LEU A 149 -5.05 -16.04 9.36
N GLU A 150 -4.35 -16.96 8.71
CA GLU A 150 -3.08 -17.46 9.22
C GLU A 150 -2.03 -16.37 9.21
N LEU A 151 -1.88 -15.62 8.10
CA LEU A 151 -0.94 -14.51 8.03
C LEU A 151 -1.30 -13.41 9.05
N ALA A 152 -2.56 -13.03 9.16
CA ALA A 152 -3.01 -12.01 10.11
C ALA A 152 -2.65 -12.40 11.56
N ARG A 153 -2.90 -13.66 11.95
CA ARG A 153 -2.57 -14.18 13.30
C ARG A 153 -1.06 -14.21 13.58
N ARG A 154 -0.22 -14.43 12.57
CA ARG A 154 1.25 -14.40 12.75
C ARG A 154 1.76 -13.05 13.27
N PHE A 155 0.99 -11.97 13.05
CA PHE A 155 1.36 -10.61 13.43
C PHE A 155 0.45 -9.98 14.48
N GLU A 156 -0.46 -10.74 15.10
CA GLU A 156 -1.39 -10.25 16.12
C GLU A 156 -0.66 -9.53 17.27
N ASP A 157 0.49 -10.07 17.71
CA ASP A 157 1.30 -9.51 18.79
C ASP A 157 2.53 -8.72 18.29
N ALA A 158 2.65 -8.46 16.97
CA ALA A 158 3.82 -7.79 16.41
C ALA A 158 3.82 -6.27 16.60
N GLY A 159 2.68 -5.68 17.00
CA GLY A 159 2.56 -4.22 17.15
C GLY A 159 2.30 -3.49 15.85
N ALA A 160 1.79 -4.16 14.82
CA ALA A 160 1.35 -3.52 13.59
C ALA A 160 0.23 -2.51 13.87
N ALA A 161 0.31 -1.32 13.25
CA ALA A 161 -0.66 -0.24 13.46
C ALA A 161 -2.04 -0.55 12.86
N ALA A 162 -2.08 -1.36 11.81
CA ALA A 162 -3.31 -1.79 11.12
C ALA A 162 -3.03 -3.00 10.22
N ILE A 163 -4.09 -3.70 9.86
CA ILE A 163 -4.12 -4.64 8.75
C ILE A 163 -4.99 -4.01 7.67
N ILE A 164 -4.48 -3.98 6.44
CA ILE A 164 -5.17 -3.51 5.24
C ILE A 164 -5.45 -4.76 4.41
N TYR A 165 -6.72 -5.08 4.23
CA TYR A 165 -7.15 -6.26 3.49
C TYR A 165 -7.72 -5.86 2.13
N THR A 166 -7.24 -6.51 1.06
CA THR A 166 -7.76 -6.37 -0.30
C THR A 166 -8.27 -7.71 -0.83
N ASP A 167 -9.55 -7.76 -1.21
CA ASP A 167 -10.09 -8.84 -2.03
C ASP A 167 -9.86 -8.50 -3.50
N ILE A 168 -8.85 -9.15 -4.11
CA ILE A 168 -8.41 -8.88 -5.48
C ILE A 168 -9.54 -9.12 -6.48
N GLY A 169 -10.41 -10.10 -6.23
CA GLY A 169 -11.54 -10.40 -7.10
C GLY A 169 -12.56 -9.27 -7.20
N ARG A 170 -12.61 -8.40 -6.19
CA ARG A 170 -13.53 -7.25 -6.10
C ARG A 170 -12.87 -5.91 -6.33
N ASP A 171 -11.54 -5.86 -6.33
CA ASP A 171 -10.79 -4.62 -6.51
C ASP A 171 -11.07 -4.01 -7.88
N GLY A 172 -11.47 -2.74 -7.90
CA GLY A 172 -11.85 -2.02 -9.12
C GLY A 172 -13.15 -2.49 -9.79
N ALA A 173 -13.83 -3.54 -9.28
CA ALA A 173 -15.03 -4.13 -9.90
C ALA A 173 -16.34 -3.40 -9.55
N MET A 174 -16.33 -2.45 -8.59
CA MET A 174 -17.51 -1.70 -8.13
C MET A 174 -18.63 -2.60 -7.55
N GLU A 175 -18.28 -3.75 -6.99
CA GLU A 175 -19.22 -4.73 -6.43
C GLU A 175 -19.40 -4.62 -4.90
N GLY A 176 -18.78 -3.63 -4.29
CA GLY A 176 -18.76 -3.43 -2.83
C GLY A 176 -17.76 -4.35 -2.10
N PRO A 177 -17.59 -4.14 -0.78
CA PRO A 177 -16.65 -4.92 0.01
C PRO A 177 -17.12 -6.37 0.21
N ASN A 178 -16.18 -7.25 0.47
CA ASN A 178 -16.41 -8.62 0.92
C ASN A 178 -16.50 -8.60 2.46
N VAL A 179 -17.70 -8.74 3.00
CA VAL A 179 -18.03 -8.75 4.43
C VAL A 179 -18.67 -10.04 4.85
#